data_bde04cf5e7bee9be1496dda3cd8e6543
#
_entry.id   bde04cf5e7bee9be1496dda3cd8e6543
#
_cell.length_a   1.000
_cell.length_b   1.000
_cell.length_c   1.000
_cell.angle_alpha   90.00
_cell.angle_beta   90.00
_cell.angle_gamma   90.00
#
_symmetry.space_group_name_H-M   'P 1'
#
loop_
_entity.id
_entity.type
_entity.pdbx_description
1 polymer ?
#
loop_
_entity_poly.entity_id
_entity_poly.type
_entity_poly.pdbx_seq_one_letter_code
_entity_poly.pdbx_strand_id
1 'polypeptide(L)'
;KWLWAVLAVFVVALAGEVAQESAHESLRVLALVFFGAGVAFTWTGLKFLVGQADAFLSANPPVFRAQVDAARFTPFGAALVHLVSFLARAETIRRRFNLNGREIECSESTSNAHENEVKAQKTDQTPRHFVLIQAESYCPVAELLNRPSTTPTIDALRTQGPGGKLLLDWRGAYTMRTEFSVLTGLETTSLEAYAFDPYQLARRIPMASLARDFKARGYDTVAWHPNDGRFFDRFAVMPHLGFSRLMDIAAFADLPREGHYVGDKALLQRAAQFLATCTKPTFLFIVTIEAHGPWSGTAQEQLAEYEEHLRHLDEGVDELVKSLSRSHPGSTVVLYGDHLPSLAVLRKASPATAWFAHRCGAESSAAEHATPQDLPAHQMRDTLLRLHTKP
;
A
#
# COMPACT_ATOMS: atom_id res chain seq x y z
N LYS A 1 5.49 25.04 3.95
CA LYS A 1 6.30 25.82 3.00
C LYS A 1 5.45 26.76 2.14
N TRP A 2 4.31 26.30 1.58
CA TRP A 2 3.43 27.14 0.74
C TRP A 2 2.79 28.33 1.49
N LEU A 3 2.31 28.11 2.70
CA LEU A 3 1.71 29.19 3.52
C LEU A 3 2.73 30.29 3.83
N TRP A 4 3.99 29.93 4.04
CA TRP A 4 5.09 30.85 4.27
C TRP A 4 5.49 31.61 3.02
N ALA A 5 5.47 30.94 1.86
CA ALA A 5 5.70 31.62 0.58
C ALA A 5 4.61 32.65 0.30
N VAL A 6 3.34 32.30 0.57
CA VAL A 6 2.19 33.23 0.40
C VAL A 6 2.27 34.39 1.40
N LEU A 7 2.58 34.12 2.68
CA LEU A 7 2.74 35.18 3.68
C LEU A 7 3.95 36.08 3.33
N ALA A 8 5.07 35.49 2.94
CA ALA A 8 6.26 36.25 2.53
C ALA A 8 5.99 37.12 1.29
N VAL A 9 5.28 36.60 0.29
CA VAL A 9 4.89 37.38 -0.90
C VAL A 9 3.93 38.51 -0.51
N PHE A 10 2.95 38.27 0.34
CA PHE A 10 2.00 39.27 0.78
C PHE A 10 2.68 40.40 1.58
N VAL A 11 3.62 40.04 2.45
CA VAL A 11 4.37 41.02 3.26
C VAL A 11 5.39 41.76 2.43
N VAL A 12 6.03 41.10 1.42
CA VAL A 12 6.92 41.78 0.45
C VAL A 12 6.14 42.74 -0.44
N ALA A 13 4.93 42.35 -0.88
CA ALA A 13 4.06 43.23 -1.66
C ALA A 13 3.62 44.47 -0.84
N LEU A 14 3.18 44.27 0.41
CA LEU A 14 2.79 45.35 1.31
C LEU A 14 3.96 46.30 1.64
N ALA A 15 5.15 45.74 1.89
CA ALA A 15 6.36 46.53 2.13
C ALA A 15 6.82 47.29 0.85
N GLY A 16 6.58 46.71 -0.33
CA GLY A 16 6.82 47.33 -1.64
C GLY A 16 5.89 48.55 -1.87
N GLU A 17 4.59 48.42 -1.58
CA GLU A 17 3.62 49.51 -1.68
C GLU A 17 3.97 50.64 -0.71
N VAL A 18 4.22 50.34 0.55
CA VAL A 18 4.63 51.35 1.57
C VAL A 18 5.96 52.02 1.17
N ALA A 19 6.88 51.31 0.55
CA ALA A 19 8.16 51.89 0.10
C ALA A 19 8.02 52.76 -1.15
N GLN A 20 7.04 52.52 -2.01
CA GLN A 20 6.75 53.33 -3.20
C GLN A 20 6.06 54.64 -2.88
N GLU A 21 5.19 54.66 -1.85
CA GLU A 21 4.43 55.85 -1.48
C GLU A 21 5.21 56.83 -0.56
N SER A 22 6.31 56.39 0.06
CA SER A 22 7.03 57.26 0.99
C SER A 22 8.19 57.98 0.31
N ALA A 23 8.11 59.32 0.25
CA ALA A 23 9.15 60.22 -0.26
C ALA A 23 10.37 60.35 0.69
N HIS A 24 10.35 59.76 1.90
CA HIS A 24 11.43 59.88 2.88
C HIS A 24 12.16 58.56 3.10
N GLU A 25 13.47 58.55 2.91
CA GLU A 25 14.38 57.43 3.05
C GLU A 25 14.34 56.80 4.46
N SER A 26 14.12 57.62 5.50
CA SER A 26 13.95 57.18 6.90
C SER A 26 12.71 56.32 7.13
N LEU A 27 11.62 56.56 6.43
CA LEU A 27 10.39 55.75 6.51
C LEU A 27 10.56 54.41 5.85
N ARG A 28 11.35 54.32 4.77
CA ARG A 28 11.71 53.03 4.10
C ARG A 28 12.55 52.14 5.01
N VAL A 29 13.54 52.71 5.70
CA VAL A 29 14.38 51.98 6.66
C VAL A 29 13.55 51.48 7.82
N LEU A 30 12.64 52.34 8.34
CA LEU A 30 11.75 51.96 9.42
C LEU A 30 10.79 50.83 9.03
N ALA A 31 10.21 50.87 7.83
CA ALA A 31 9.36 49.82 7.29
C ALA A 31 10.11 48.50 7.14
N LEU A 32 11.36 48.50 6.66
CA LEU A 32 12.21 47.32 6.56
C LEU A 32 12.61 46.74 7.92
N VAL A 33 12.84 47.60 8.93
CA VAL A 33 13.13 47.16 10.32
C VAL A 33 11.91 46.52 10.95
N PHE A 34 10.71 47.13 10.82
CA PHE A 34 9.47 46.53 11.32
C PHE A 34 9.10 45.25 10.59
N PHE A 35 9.38 45.15 9.27
CA PHE A 35 9.23 43.94 8.52
C PHE A 35 10.16 42.83 9.02
N GLY A 36 11.45 43.10 9.17
CA GLY A 36 12.43 42.17 9.71
C GLY A 36 12.08 41.69 11.12
N ALA A 37 11.64 42.62 12.00
CA ALA A 37 11.18 42.33 13.35
C ALA A 37 9.89 41.46 13.33
N GLY A 38 8.95 41.76 12.44
CA GLY A 38 7.73 40.97 12.25
C GLY A 38 8.02 39.53 11.80
N VAL A 39 8.92 39.38 10.83
CA VAL A 39 9.37 38.05 10.37
C VAL A 39 10.09 37.28 11.48
N ALA A 40 10.97 37.93 12.24
CA ALA A 40 11.68 37.33 13.37
C ALA A 40 10.71 36.91 14.48
N PHE A 41 9.72 37.76 14.79
CA PHE A 41 8.69 37.49 15.80
C PHE A 41 7.79 36.31 15.39
N THR A 42 7.34 36.28 14.13
CA THR A 42 6.54 35.14 13.62
C THR A 42 7.35 33.87 13.61
N TRP A 43 8.64 33.91 13.26
CA TRP A 43 9.53 32.75 13.27
C TRP A 43 9.79 32.22 14.68
N THR A 44 10.06 33.10 15.66
CA THR A 44 10.25 32.71 17.07
C THR A 44 8.97 32.24 17.70
N GLY A 45 7.85 32.89 17.41
CA GLY A 45 6.52 32.46 17.83
C GLY A 45 6.16 31.08 17.29
N LEU A 46 6.45 30.81 16.01
CA LEU A 46 6.22 29.51 15.42
C LEU A 46 7.09 28.42 16.06
N LYS A 47 8.39 28.69 16.26
CA LYS A 47 9.28 27.73 16.96
C LYS A 47 8.79 27.42 18.38
N PHE A 48 8.32 28.45 19.10
CA PHE A 48 7.72 28.27 20.41
C PHE A 48 6.46 27.40 20.34
N LEU A 49 5.54 27.70 19.41
CA LEU A 49 4.32 26.90 19.21
C LEU A 49 4.62 25.44 18.80
N VAL A 50 5.60 25.24 17.92
CA VAL A 50 6.05 23.88 17.55
C VAL A 50 6.66 23.16 18.75
N GLY A 51 7.45 23.84 19.57
CA GLY A 51 7.99 23.27 20.80
C GLY A 51 6.92 22.90 21.83
N GLN A 52 5.90 23.74 22.00
CA GLN A 52 4.75 23.44 22.87
C GLN A 52 3.92 22.27 22.31
N ALA A 53 3.73 22.23 20.97
CA ALA A 53 3.04 21.15 20.32
C ALA A 53 3.79 19.81 20.48
N ASP A 54 5.11 19.81 20.35
CA ASP A 54 5.93 18.61 20.55
C ASP A 54 5.92 18.13 22.01
N ALA A 55 5.96 19.05 22.97
CA ALA A 55 5.80 18.74 24.39
C ALA A 55 4.41 18.15 24.69
N PHE A 56 3.34 18.74 24.11
CA PHE A 56 1.98 18.20 24.22
C PHE A 56 1.86 16.80 23.61
N LEU A 57 2.39 16.61 22.40
CA LEU A 57 2.37 15.31 21.72
C LEU A 57 3.20 14.25 22.46
N SER A 58 4.29 14.65 23.12
CA SER A 58 5.12 13.75 23.93
C SER A 58 4.41 13.31 25.20
N ALA A 59 3.63 14.22 25.82
CA ALA A 59 2.79 13.91 26.99
C ALA A 59 1.50 13.15 26.61
N ASN A 60 0.99 13.36 25.40
CA ASN A 60 -0.26 12.79 24.90
C ASN A 60 -0.06 12.19 23.51
N PRO A 61 0.75 11.13 23.36
CA PRO A 61 1.07 10.59 22.04
C PRO A 61 -0.21 10.04 21.36
N PRO A 62 -0.49 10.44 20.11
CA PRO A 62 -1.55 9.83 19.33
C PRO A 62 -1.16 8.38 18.99
N VAL A 63 -2.18 7.51 18.90
CA VAL A 63 -2.01 6.12 18.49
C VAL A 63 -2.04 5.99 16.95
N PHE A 64 -2.44 7.04 16.26
CA PHE A 64 -2.66 7.10 14.80
C PHE A 64 -3.72 6.10 14.31
N ARG A 65 -4.66 5.75 15.19
CA ARG A 65 -5.89 5.01 14.90
C ARG A 65 -7.07 5.97 15.08
N ALA A 66 -7.68 6.38 13.98
CA ALA A 66 -8.66 7.48 13.97
C ALA A 66 -9.77 7.31 15.00
N GLN A 67 -10.30 6.10 15.19
CA GLN A 67 -11.38 5.83 16.14
C GLN A 67 -10.89 5.91 17.60
N VAL A 68 -9.69 5.42 17.89
CA VAL A 68 -9.10 5.45 19.23
C VAL A 68 -8.78 6.89 19.61
N ASP A 69 -8.14 7.62 18.71
CA ASP A 69 -7.77 9.01 18.96
C ASP A 69 -9.00 9.91 19.01
N ALA A 70 -10.04 9.66 18.19
CA ALA A 70 -11.31 10.38 18.26
C ALA A 70 -12.05 10.15 19.58
N ALA A 71 -12.00 8.96 20.14
CA ALA A 71 -12.57 8.67 21.45
C ALA A 71 -11.81 9.39 22.59
N ARG A 72 -10.51 9.59 22.42
CA ARG A 72 -9.63 10.23 23.41
C ARG A 72 -9.64 11.78 23.32
N PHE A 73 -9.64 12.35 22.11
CA PHE A 73 -9.45 13.78 21.86
C PHE A 73 -10.68 14.45 21.23
N THR A 74 -11.81 13.77 21.07
CA THR A 74 -12.91 14.10 20.17
C THR A 74 -12.51 13.98 18.67
N PRO A 75 -13.45 13.88 17.73
CA PRO A 75 -13.11 13.77 16.30
C PRO A 75 -12.31 14.97 15.78
N PHE A 76 -12.69 16.19 16.16
CA PHE A 76 -11.97 17.40 15.77
C PHE A 76 -10.60 17.49 16.46
N GLY A 77 -10.54 17.17 17.76
CA GLY A 77 -9.28 17.15 18.52
C GLY A 77 -8.28 16.13 17.95
N ALA A 78 -8.74 14.93 17.58
CA ALA A 78 -7.91 13.93 16.93
C ALA A 78 -7.34 14.43 15.59
N ALA A 79 -8.18 15.03 14.74
CA ALA A 79 -7.71 15.62 13.48
C ALA A 79 -6.65 16.70 13.70
N LEU A 80 -6.84 17.55 14.69
CA LEU A 80 -5.87 18.59 15.06
C LEU A 80 -4.57 17.99 15.59
N VAL A 81 -4.63 17.01 16.47
CA VAL A 81 -3.46 16.29 17.00
C VAL A 81 -2.66 15.61 15.89
N HIS A 82 -3.35 14.96 14.94
CA HIS A 82 -2.70 14.36 13.79
C HIS A 82 -2.03 15.40 12.88
N LEU A 83 -2.72 16.51 12.59
CA LEU A 83 -2.14 17.61 11.81
C LEU A 83 -0.90 18.21 12.49
N VAL A 84 -0.98 18.50 13.78
CA VAL A 84 0.15 19.04 14.55
C VAL A 84 1.30 18.05 14.60
N SER A 85 1.02 16.75 14.79
CA SER A 85 2.03 15.69 14.73
C SER A 85 2.71 15.64 13.35
N PHE A 86 1.93 15.75 12.27
CA PHE A 86 2.47 15.80 10.91
C PHE A 86 3.40 17.00 10.72
N LEU A 87 2.95 18.20 11.12
CA LEU A 87 3.75 19.42 10.97
C LEU A 87 5.04 19.40 11.79
N ALA A 88 4.99 18.83 13.01
CA ALA A 88 6.12 18.80 13.93
C ALA A 88 7.12 17.67 13.62
N ARG A 89 6.64 16.49 13.22
CA ARG A 89 7.46 15.25 13.20
C ARG A 89 7.71 14.66 11.81
N ALA A 90 6.95 15.06 10.78
CA ALA A 90 7.06 14.44 9.45
C ALA A 90 8.48 14.48 8.88
N GLU A 91 9.21 15.57 9.06
CA GLU A 91 10.59 15.68 8.56
C GLU A 91 11.56 14.77 9.35
N THR A 92 11.40 14.65 10.66
CA THR A 92 12.21 13.76 11.50
C THR A 92 11.99 12.30 11.12
N ILE A 93 10.73 11.92 10.92
CA ILE A 93 10.36 10.57 10.47
C ILE A 93 10.97 10.31 9.10
N ARG A 94 10.81 11.23 8.16
CA ARG A 94 11.39 11.11 6.82
C ARG A 94 12.91 10.92 6.86
N ARG A 95 13.63 11.66 7.71
CA ARG A 95 15.09 11.50 7.88
C ARG A 95 15.45 10.13 8.44
N ARG A 96 14.72 9.63 9.43
CA ARG A 96 14.93 8.29 9.99
C ARG A 96 14.85 7.20 8.91
N PHE A 97 13.82 7.25 8.07
CA PHE A 97 13.66 6.26 7.00
C PHE A 97 14.61 6.50 5.81
N ASN A 98 15.03 7.74 5.54
CA ASN A 98 15.98 8.03 4.46
C ASN A 98 17.39 7.47 4.74
N LEU A 99 17.82 7.38 5.98
CA LEU A 99 19.07 6.71 6.34
C LEU A 99 19.01 5.22 5.98
N ASN A 100 17.92 4.55 6.35
CA ASN A 100 17.70 3.15 5.98
C ASN A 100 17.59 2.96 4.45
N GLY A 101 16.98 3.93 3.74
CA GLY A 101 16.89 3.92 2.28
C GLY A 101 18.24 3.97 1.58
N ARG A 102 19.18 4.75 2.08
CA ARG A 102 20.55 4.83 1.54
C ARG A 102 21.33 3.53 1.74
N GLU A 103 21.15 2.85 2.87
CA GLU A 103 21.72 1.52 3.09
C GLU A 103 21.18 0.50 2.09
N ILE A 104 19.90 0.57 1.74
CA ILE A 104 19.26 -0.27 0.74
C ILE A 104 19.86 -0.02 -0.65
N GLU A 105 20.00 1.23 -1.07
CA GLU A 105 20.60 1.58 -2.37
C GLU A 105 22.07 1.16 -2.46
N CYS A 106 22.84 1.33 -1.38
CA CYS A 106 24.23 0.87 -1.32
C CYS A 106 24.33 -0.66 -1.42
N SER A 107 23.44 -1.40 -0.77
CA SER A 107 23.43 -2.87 -0.84
C SER A 107 23.05 -3.40 -2.21
N GLU A 108 22.12 -2.74 -2.91
CA GLU A 108 21.73 -3.09 -4.28
C GLU A 108 22.86 -2.80 -5.29
N SER A 109 23.59 -1.69 -5.12
CA SER A 109 24.71 -1.36 -6.03
C SER A 109 25.88 -2.34 -5.91
N THR A 110 26.14 -2.86 -4.70
CA THR A 110 27.14 -3.91 -4.46
C THR A 110 26.69 -5.29 -4.96
N SER A 111 25.41 -5.60 -4.86
CA SER A 111 24.82 -6.85 -5.40
C SER A 111 24.90 -6.88 -6.92
N ASN A 112 24.52 -5.78 -7.60
CA ASN A 112 24.59 -5.67 -9.06
C ASN A 112 26.04 -5.75 -9.60
N ALA A 113 27.03 -5.38 -8.80
CA ALA A 113 28.46 -5.54 -9.18
C ALA A 113 28.90 -7.01 -9.10
N HIS A 114 28.36 -7.80 -8.17
CA HIS A 114 28.65 -9.23 -8.06
C HIS A 114 27.87 -10.08 -9.08
N GLU A 115 26.67 -9.67 -9.51
CA GLU A 115 25.90 -10.42 -10.52
C GLU A 115 26.57 -10.48 -11.88
N ASN A 116 27.44 -9.52 -12.21
CA ASN A 116 28.22 -9.57 -13.45
C ASN A 116 29.33 -10.66 -13.46
N GLU A 117 29.64 -11.28 -12.32
CA GLU A 117 30.63 -12.36 -12.22
C GLU A 117 30.02 -13.76 -12.10
N VAL A 118 28.76 -13.88 -11.69
CA VAL A 118 28.05 -15.16 -11.64
C VAL A 118 27.45 -15.42 -13.03
N LYS A 119 28.25 -15.99 -13.93
CA LYS A 119 27.76 -16.57 -15.20
C LYS A 119 26.59 -17.48 -14.89
N ALA A 120 25.41 -17.10 -15.38
CA ALA A 120 24.19 -17.88 -15.33
C ALA A 120 24.48 -19.32 -15.74
N GLN A 121 24.53 -20.24 -14.80
CA GLN A 121 24.27 -21.65 -15.10
C GLN A 121 22.85 -21.69 -15.65
N LYS A 122 22.73 -21.95 -16.95
CA LYS A 122 21.47 -22.34 -17.58
C LYS A 122 21.01 -23.62 -16.90
N THR A 123 20.26 -23.50 -15.84
CA THR A 123 19.43 -24.61 -15.38
C THR A 123 18.27 -24.71 -16.34
N ASP A 124 18.14 -25.81 -16.99
CA ASP A 124 17.05 -26.19 -17.92
C ASP A 124 15.71 -26.38 -17.15
N GLN A 125 15.52 -25.61 -16.09
CA GLN A 125 14.35 -25.67 -15.22
C GLN A 125 13.38 -24.55 -15.57
N THR A 126 12.13 -24.92 -15.77
CA THR A 126 11.02 -23.98 -15.92
C THR A 126 11.01 -22.96 -14.75
N PRO A 127 10.94 -21.64 -15.02
CA PRO A 127 10.98 -20.64 -13.96
C PRO A 127 9.80 -20.79 -13.01
N ARG A 128 10.04 -20.65 -11.71
CA ARG A 128 8.98 -20.62 -10.70
C ARG A 128 8.62 -19.18 -10.41
N HIS A 129 7.35 -18.84 -10.57
CA HIS A 129 6.84 -17.50 -10.36
C HIS A 129 6.28 -17.34 -8.94
N PHE A 130 6.23 -16.11 -8.47
CA PHE A 130 5.52 -15.74 -7.25
C PHE A 130 4.48 -14.67 -7.58
N VAL A 131 3.21 -15.03 -7.45
CA VAL A 131 2.09 -14.13 -7.72
C VAL A 131 1.47 -13.72 -6.40
N LEU A 132 1.41 -12.42 -6.15
CA LEU A 132 0.75 -11.83 -4.98
C LEU A 132 -0.45 -11.04 -5.46
N ILE A 133 -1.66 -11.46 -5.09
CA ILE A 133 -2.92 -10.83 -5.47
C ILE A 133 -3.46 -10.07 -4.27
N GLN A 134 -3.53 -8.76 -4.37
CA GLN A 134 -4.34 -7.92 -3.51
C GLN A 134 -5.73 -7.83 -4.12
N ALA A 135 -6.67 -8.56 -3.55
CA ALA A 135 -8.04 -8.61 -4.01
C ALA A 135 -8.84 -7.45 -3.38
N GLU A 136 -9.29 -6.53 -4.24
CA GLU A 136 -10.08 -5.37 -3.86
C GLU A 136 -11.28 -5.77 -3.02
N SER A 137 -11.37 -5.21 -1.81
CA SER A 137 -12.48 -5.40 -0.86
C SER A 137 -12.79 -6.86 -0.52
N TYR A 138 -11.92 -7.83 -0.82
CA TYR A 138 -12.19 -9.24 -0.58
C TYR A 138 -12.26 -9.57 0.91
N CYS A 139 -13.35 -10.20 1.31
CA CYS A 139 -13.49 -10.83 2.62
C CYS A 139 -14.30 -12.13 2.49
N PRO A 140 -14.17 -13.07 3.43
CA PRO A 140 -14.93 -14.32 3.41
C PRO A 140 -16.39 -14.07 3.81
N VAL A 141 -17.16 -13.43 2.92
CA VAL A 141 -18.51 -12.93 3.18
C VAL A 141 -19.47 -14.06 3.58
N ALA A 142 -19.28 -15.26 3.02
CA ALA A 142 -20.06 -16.44 3.36
C ALA A 142 -19.89 -16.82 4.84
N GLU A 143 -18.67 -16.81 5.36
CA GLU A 143 -18.38 -17.06 6.77
C GLU A 143 -18.95 -15.94 7.66
N LEU A 144 -18.77 -14.67 7.25
CA LEU A 144 -19.20 -13.50 8.02
C LEU A 144 -20.73 -13.40 8.14
N LEU A 145 -21.46 -13.86 7.12
CA LEU A 145 -22.92 -13.77 7.05
C LEU A 145 -23.62 -15.13 7.23
N ASN A 146 -22.85 -16.21 7.49
CA ASN A 146 -23.36 -17.59 7.64
C ASN A 146 -24.27 -18.03 6.48
N ARG A 147 -23.74 -17.99 5.25
CA ARG A 147 -24.45 -18.30 4.01
C ARG A 147 -23.58 -19.13 3.05
N PRO A 148 -24.14 -19.71 1.99
CA PRO A 148 -23.36 -20.45 1.00
C PRO A 148 -22.24 -19.61 0.38
N SER A 149 -21.10 -20.24 0.10
CA SER A 149 -19.96 -19.56 -0.52
C SER A 149 -20.22 -19.23 -1.98
N THR A 150 -19.75 -18.04 -2.39
CA THR A 150 -19.65 -17.61 -3.78
C THR A 150 -18.22 -17.71 -4.33
N THR A 151 -17.26 -18.13 -3.48
CA THR A 151 -15.84 -18.27 -3.80
C THR A 151 -15.30 -19.68 -3.46
N PRO A 152 -15.87 -20.76 -4.05
CA PRO A 152 -15.55 -22.13 -3.63
C PRO A 152 -14.10 -22.52 -3.88
N THR A 153 -13.47 -22.01 -4.95
CA THR A 153 -12.05 -22.27 -5.25
C THR A 153 -11.14 -21.63 -4.20
N ILE A 154 -11.35 -20.36 -3.92
CA ILE A 154 -10.58 -19.63 -2.91
C ILE A 154 -10.74 -20.28 -1.54
N ASP A 155 -11.96 -20.68 -1.17
CA ASP A 155 -12.22 -21.36 0.10
C ASP A 155 -11.50 -22.72 0.18
N ALA A 156 -11.49 -23.47 -0.91
CA ALA A 156 -10.73 -24.73 -0.98
C ALA A 156 -9.21 -24.48 -0.84
N LEU A 157 -8.67 -23.48 -1.53
CA LEU A 157 -7.24 -23.12 -1.45
C LEU A 157 -6.84 -22.64 -0.04
N ARG A 158 -7.72 -21.92 0.64
CA ARG A 158 -7.50 -21.48 2.03
C ARG A 158 -7.40 -22.64 3.04
N THR A 159 -8.00 -23.78 2.74
CA THR A 159 -7.96 -24.98 3.59
C THR A 159 -6.83 -25.95 3.22
N GLN A 160 -6.25 -25.82 2.02
CA GLN A 160 -5.23 -26.73 1.50
C GLN A 160 -3.79 -26.29 1.78
N GLY A 161 -3.58 -25.09 2.29
CA GLY A 161 -2.26 -24.53 2.54
C GLY A 161 -2.25 -23.47 3.65
N PRO A 162 -1.14 -22.75 3.81
CA PRO A 162 -1.04 -21.64 4.74
C PRO A 162 -2.10 -20.58 4.43
N GLY A 163 -2.85 -20.15 5.44
CA GLY A 163 -3.92 -19.16 5.28
C GLY A 163 -4.58 -18.82 6.60
N GLY A 164 -5.44 -17.82 6.60
CA GLY A 164 -6.16 -17.38 7.79
C GLY A 164 -6.79 -16.01 7.60
N LYS A 165 -7.00 -15.30 8.71
CA LYS A 165 -7.45 -13.91 8.67
C LYS A 165 -6.25 -12.98 8.51
N LEU A 166 -6.39 -11.95 7.68
CA LEU A 166 -5.51 -10.80 7.65
C LEU A 166 -6.09 -9.73 8.57
N LEU A 167 -5.42 -9.47 9.68
CA LEU A 167 -5.87 -8.51 10.68
C LEU A 167 -5.44 -7.11 10.25
N LEU A 168 -6.40 -6.19 10.19
CA LEU A 168 -6.18 -4.81 9.76
C LEU A 168 -6.24 -3.85 10.96
N ASP A 169 -5.36 -2.86 10.95
CA ASP A 169 -5.28 -1.86 12.02
C ASP A 169 -6.38 -0.79 11.94
N TRP A 170 -7.16 -0.77 10.85
CA TRP A 170 -8.16 0.27 10.57
C TRP A 170 -9.41 -0.30 9.94
N ARG A 171 -10.46 0.51 9.95
CA ARG A 171 -11.67 0.33 9.14
C ARG A 171 -11.69 1.36 8.02
N GLY A 172 -12.25 0.99 6.89
CA GLY A 172 -12.44 1.87 5.74
C GLY A 172 -11.55 1.53 4.55
N ALA A 173 -11.90 2.10 3.43
CA ALA A 173 -11.35 1.81 2.11
C ALA A 173 -10.08 2.63 1.84
N TYR A 174 -8.98 2.26 2.44
CA TYR A 174 -7.66 2.82 2.12
C TYR A 174 -6.71 1.69 1.70
N THR A 175 -6.93 1.19 0.51
CA THR A 175 -6.18 0.12 -0.17
C THR A 175 -4.68 0.21 0.07
N MET A 176 -4.10 1.40 -0.12
CA MET A 176 -2.66 1.63 -0.01
C MET A 176 -2.07 1.36 1.39
N ARG A 177 -2.87 1.35 2.46
CA ARG A 177 -2.35 1.07 3.81
C ARG A 177 -2.03 -0.40 3.98
N THR A 178 -2.97 -1.27 3.58
CA THR A 178 -2.74 -2.72 3.60
C THR A 178 -1.64 -3.08 2.61
N GLU A 179 -1.70 -2.52 1.40
CA GLU A 179 -0.69 -2.68 0.36
C GLU A 179 0.72 -2.35 0.89
N PHE A 180 0.88 -1.18 1.51
CA PHE A 180 2.14 -0.76 2.09
C PHE A 180 2.62 -1.71 3.20
N SER A 181 1.75 -2.07 4.16
CA SER A 181 2.10 -2.95 5.26
C SER A 181 2.50 -4.35 4.78
N VAL A 182 1.75 -4.93 3.83
CA VAL A 182 2.05 -6.24 3.26
C VAL A 182 3.36 -6.22 2.49
N LEU A 183 3.60 -5.18 1.67
CA LEU A 183 4.80 -5.10 0.86
C LEU A 183 6.05 -4.78 1.68
N THR A 184 5.97 -3.90 2.68
CA THR A 184 7.14 -3.43 3.42
C THR A 184 7.40 -4.16 4.74
N GLY A 185 6.39 -4.80 5.31
CA GLY A 185 6.46 -5.38 6.65
C GLY A 185 6.37 -4.33 7.77
N LEU A 186 6.03 -3.09 7.45
CA LEU A 186 5.91 -2.02 8.45
C LEU A 186 4.47 -1.86 8.93
N GLU A 187 4.30 -1.79 10.23
CA GLU A 187 3.04 -1.36 10.84
C GLU A 187 2.83 0.13 10.55
N THR A 188 1.69 0.50 9.93
CA THR A 188 1.46 1.89 9.52
C THR A 188 1.44 2.86 10.69
N THR A 189 0.98 2.43 11.87
CA THR A 189 1.00 3.25 13.10
C THR A 189 2.41 3.66 13.52
N SER A 190 3.43 2.84 13.21
CA SER A 190 4.84 3.16 13.47
C SER A 190 5.38 4.31 12.61
N LEU A 191 4.65 4.67 11.56
CA LEU A 191 4.99 5.78 10.68
C LEU A 191 4.49 7.14 11.21
N GLU A 192 3.82 7.15 12.36
CA GLU A 192 3.30 8.35 13.04
C GLU A 192 2.54 9.28 12.06
N ALA A 193 3.15 10.42 11.74
CA ALA A 193 2.56 11.43 10.84
C ALA A 193 2.20 10.89 9.43
N TYR A 194 2.80 9.80 8.99
CA TYR A 194 2.51 9.15 7.69
C TYR A 194 1.57 7.95 7.82
N ALA A 195 1.06 7.65 9.02
CA ALA A 195 0.22 6.47 9.27
C ALA A 195 -1.06 6.42 8.41
N PHE A 196 -1.62 7.58 8.06
CA PHE A 196 -2.84 7.67 7.24
C PHE A 196 -2.57 7.62 5.74
N ASP A 197 -1.39 8.04 5.31
CA ASP A 197 -0.95 8.00 3.91
C ASP A 197 0.55 7.65 3.85
N PRO A 198 0.90 6.37 3.98
CA PRO A 198 2.29 5.91 3.95
C PRO A 198 2.96 6.14 2.59
N TYR A 199 2.18 6.31 1.54
CA TYR A 199 2.70 6.59 0.21
C TYR A 199 3.34 7.98 0.10
N GLN A 200 2.94 8.94 0.94
CA GLN A 200 3.66 10.22 1.02
C GLN A 200 5.12 10.06 1.47
N LEU A 201 5.43 9.01 2.21
CA LEU A 201 6.81 8.64 2.56
C LEU A 201 7.47 7.86 1.43
N ALA A 202 6.84 6.76 0.99
CA ALA A 202 7.37 5.83 0.00
C ALA A 202 7.66 6.48 -1.37
N ARG A 203 6.88 7.48 -1.81
CA ARG A 203 7.16 8.21 -3.06
C ARG A 203 8.44 9.05 -3.05
N ARG A 204 9.11 9.19 -1.91
CA ARG A 204 10.26 10.07 -1.72
C ARG A 204 11.54 9.36 -1.34
N ILE A 205 11.42 8.14 -0.81
CA ILE A 205 12.55 7.37 -0.33
C ILE A 205 12.37 5.88 -0.64
N PRO A 206 13.44 5.19 -0.99
CA PRO A 206 13.43 3.74 -1.14
C PRO A 206 13.05 3.06 0.18
N MET A 207 12.24 2.00 0.08
CA MET A 207 11.78 1.24 1.24
C MET A 207 12.17 -0.24 1.07
N ALA A 208 12.58 -0.88 2.15
CA ALA A 208 12.66 -2.34 2.18
C ALA A 208 11.28 -2.94 1.86
N SER A 209 11.22 -3.95 1.00
CA SER A 209 9.94 -4.50 0.54
C SER A 209 10.09 -5.90 -0.05
N LEU A 210 8.98 -6.62 -0.18
CA LEU A 210 8.91 -7.89 -0.91
C LEU A 210 9.50 -7.78 -2.32
N ALA A 211 9.20 -6.71 -3.06
CA ALA A 211 9.72 -6.56 -4.42
C ALA A 211 11.25 -6.49 -4.44
N ARG A 212 11.87 -5.78 -3.48
CA ARG A 212 13.34 -5.76 -3.36
C ARG A 212 13.91 -7.11 -2.94
N ASP A 213 13.23 -7.81 -2.02
CA ASP A 213 13.66 -9.15 -1.59
C ASP A 213 13.63 -10.15 -2.75
N PHE A 214 12.60 -10.10 -3.60
CA PHE A 214 12.52 -10.94 -4.79
C PHE A 214 13.52 -10.50 -5.87
N LYS A 215 13.71 -9.21 -6.07
CA LYS A 215 14.72 -8.68 -6.99
C LYS A 215 16.13 -9.13 -6.62
N ALA A 216 16.49 -9.09 -5.33
CA ALA A 216 17.77 -9.59 -4.82
C ALA A 216 17.95 -11.11 -5.02
N ARG A 217 16.86 -11.85 -5.27
CA ARG A 217 16.86 -13.28 -5.62
C ARG A 217 16.80 -13.53 -7.13
N GLY A 218 17.00 -12.50 -7.95
CA GLY A 218 17.02 -12.61 -9.42
C GLY A 218 15.64 -12.66 -10.10
N TYR A 219 14.56 -12.27 -9.39
CA TYR A 219 13.23 -12.18 -9.97
C TYR A 219 13.05 -10.87 -10.73
N ASP A 220 12.36 -10.92 -11.87
CA ASP A 220 11.72 -9.73 -12.41
C ASP A 220 10.57 -9.31 -11.49
N THR A 221 10.44 -8.00 -11.22
CA THR A 221 9.44 -7.47 -10.29
C THR A 221 8.47 -6.55 -11.01
N VAL A 222 7.22 -6.98 -11.11
CA VAL A 222 6.19 -6.30 -11.90
C VAL A 222 4.95 -6.06 -11.04
N ALA A 223 4.44 -4.82 -11.04
CA ALA A 223 3.17 -4.46 -10.42
C ALA A 223 2.11 -4.23 -11.49
N TRP A 224 0.91 -4.75 -11.27
CA TRP A 224 -0.28 -4.56 -12.10
C TRP A 224 -1.40 -3.94 -11.30
N HIS A 225 -2.01 -2.89 -11.85
CA HIS A 225 -3.24 -2.33 -11.31
C HIS A 225 -4.07 -1.72 -12.43
N PRO A 226 -5.23 -2.29 -12.78
CA PRO A 226 -6.07 -1.82 -13.87
C PRO A 226 -6.84 -0.54 -13.51
N ASN A 227 -6.12 0.42 -12.94
CA ASN A 227 -6.57 1.77 -12.64
C ASN A 227 -5.46 2.78 -12.99
N ASP A 228 -5.79 4.07 -13.00
CA ASP A 228 -4.83 5.14 -13.28
C ASP A 228 -3.65 5.11 -12.28
N GLY A 229 -2.44 4.90 -12.77
CA GLY A 229 -1.23 4.84 -11.94
C GLY A 229 -0.87 6.16 -11.23
N ARG A 230 -1.53 7.27 -11.60
CA ARG A 230 -1.43 8.55 -10.86
C ARG A 230 -2.21 8.50 -9.55
N PHE A 231 -3.23 7.64 -9.47
CA PHE A 231 -3.99 7.47 -8.23
C PHE A 231 -3.08 6.86 -7.15
N PHE A 232 -3.06 7.47 -5.98
CA PHE A 232 -2.09 7.20 -4.90
C PHE A 232 -0.61 7.39 -5.30
N ASP A 233 -0.34 8.12 -6.39
CA ASP A 233 1.03 8.42 -6.87
C ASP A 233 1.88 7.15 -7.12
N ARG A 234 1.24 6.05 -7.59
CA ARG A 234 1.88 4.74 -7.77
C ARG A 234 3.07 4.78 -8.72
N PHE A 235 3.06 5.66 -9.73
CA PHE A 235 4.22 5.82 -10.62
C PHE A 235 5.49 6.26 -9.88
N ALA A 236 5.35 7.03 -8.80
CA ALA A 236 6.49 7.41 -7.97
C ALA A 236 6.77 6.40 -6.85
N VAL A 237 5.74 5.72 -6.33
CA VAL A 237 5.83 4.81 -5.19
C VAL A 237 6.42 3.46 -5.58
N MET A 238 5.93 2.83 -6.66
CA MET A 238 6.31 1.47 -7.02
C MET A 238 7.81 1.28 -7.30
N PRO A 239 8.51 2.21 -8.00
CA PRO A 239 9.96 2.11 -8.12
C PRO A 239 10.71 2.18 -6.78
N HIS A 240 10.25 3.00 -5.84
CA HIS A 240 10.84 3.10 -4.51
C HIS A 240 10.58 1.84 -3.65
N LEU A 241 9.51 1.11 -3.96
CA LEU A 241 9.24 -0.23 -3.40
C LEU A 241 10.01 -1.35 -4.13
N GLY A 242 10.80 -1.04 -5.18
CA GLY A 242 11.65 -2.00 -5.88
C GLY A 242 10.99 -2.69 -7.07
N PHE A 243 9.80 -2.29 -7.49
CA PHE A 243 9.21 -2.78 -8.73
C PHE A 243 9.93 -2.19 -9.95
N SER A 244 10.30 -3.04 -10.88
CA SER A 244 10.96 -2.64 -12.13
C SER A 244 9.97 -2.05 -13.14
N ARG A 245 8.70 -2.45 -13.05
CA ARG A 245 7.62 -2.00 -13.94
C ARG A 245 6.29 -1.90 -13.19
N LEU A 246 5.52 -0.85 -13.50
CA LEU A 246 4.09 -0.73 -13.17
C LEU A 246 3.31 -0.75 -14.47
N MET A 247 2.33 -1.63 -14.56
CA MET A 247 1.33 -1.65 -15.63
C MET A 247 0.01 -1.16 -15.06
N ASP A 248 -0.46 -0.04 -15.56
CA ASP A 248 -1.69 0.63 -15.16
C ASP A 248 -2.84 0.37 -16.15
N ILE A 249 -3.96 1.06 -16.02
CA ILE A 249 -5.16 0.91 -16.85
C ILE A 249 -4.86 0.92 -18.36
N ALA A 250 -3.85 1.65 -18.82
CA ALA A 250 -3.52 1.73 -20.24
C ALA A 250 -3.07 0.38 -20.80
N ALA A 251 -2.45 -0.47 -19.98
CA ALA A 251 -2.01 -1.82 -20.36
C ALA A 251 -3.17 -2.84 -20.42
N PHE A 252 -4.34 -2.49 -19.90
CA PHE A 252 -5.52 -3.36 -19.78
C PHE A 252 -6.75 -2.77 -20.48
N ALA A 253 -6.55 -1.79 -21.37
CA ALA A 253 -7.63 -1.09 -22.04
C ALA A 253 -8.46 -2.02 -22.97
N ASP A 254 -7.88 -3.12 -23.41
CA ASP A 254 -8.50 -4.14 -24.26
C ASP A 254 -9.26 -5.23 -23.48
N LEU A 255 -9.13 -5.26 -22.14
CA LEU A 255 -9.84 -6.25 -21.33
C LEU A 255 -11.31 -5.87 -21.13
N PRO A 256 -12.19 -6.88 -21.03
CA PRO A 256 -13.60 -6.64 -20.73
C PRO A 256 -13.76 -5.97 -19.36
N ARG A 257 -14.81 -5.16 -19.27
CA ARG A 257 -15.19 -4.48 -18.03
C ARG A 257 -16.43 -5.14 -17.44
N GLU A 258 -16.43 -5.20 -16.13
CA GLU A 258 -17.60 -5.53 -15.32
C GLU A 258 -18.03 -4.23 -14.61
N GLY A 259 -19.17 -3.68 -15.04
CA GLY A 259 -19.58 -2.35 -14.61
C GLY A 259 -18.56 -1.25 -15.01
N HIS A 260 -18.00 -0.58 -14.03
CA HIS A 260 -17.06 0.53 -14.25
C HIS A 260 -15.60 0.08 -14.40
N TYR A 261 -15.26 -1.13 -13.96
CA TYR A 261 -13.88 -1.58 -13.78
C TYR A 261 -13.52 -2.73 -14.73
N VAL A 262 -12.24 -2.96 -14.88
CA VAL A 262 -11.73 -4.15 -15.60
C VAL A 262 -12.09 -5.38 -14.79
N GLY A 263 -12.62 -6.41 -15.45
CA GLY A 263 -13.03 -7.66 -14.81
C GLY A 263 -11.83 -8.43 -14.23
N ASP A 264 -11.94 -8.86 -12.97
CA ASP A 264 -10.88 -9.56 -12.25
C ASP A 264 -10.55 -10.90 -12.89
N LYS A 265 -11.55 -11.63 -13.40
CA LYS A 265 -11.34 -12.86 -14.17
C LYS A 265 -10.45 -12.62 -15.39
N ALA A 266 -10.76 -11.62 -16.19
CA ALA A 266 -10.00 -11.29 -17.39
C ALA A 266 -8.58 -10.82 -17.07
N LEU A 267 -8.41 -10.06 -15.99
CA LEU A 267 -7.11 -9.64 -15.50
C LEU A 267 -6.23 -10.84 -15.10
N LEU A 268 -6.79 -11.81 -14.38
CA LEU A 268 -6.06 -13.01 -13.94
C LEU A 268 -5.78 -13.99 -15.08
N GLN A 269 -6.66 -14.08 -16.07
CA GLN A 269 -6.39 -14.80 -17.34
C GLN A 269 -5.21 -14.16 -18.09
N ARG A 270 -5.18 -12.82 -18.19
CA ARG A 270 -4.05 -12.09 -18.77
C ARG A 270 -2.76 -12.34 -17.97
N ALA A 271 -2.83 -12.43 -16.64
CA ALA A 271 -1.67 -12.75 -15.80
C ALA A 271 -1.13 -14.16 -16.10
N ALA A 272 -1.99 -15.15 -16.26
CA ALA A 272 -1.60 -16.51 -16.64
C ALA A 272 -0.89 -16.52 -18.01
N GLN A 273 -1.43 -15.81 -19.01
CA GLN A 273 -0.83 -15.67 -20.34
C GLN A 273 0.54 -14.98 -20.28
N PHE A 274 0.64 -13.89 -19.52
CA PHE A 274 1.89 -13.17 -19.35
C PHE A 274 2.97 -14.05 -18.72
N LEU A 275 2.65 -14.74 -17.63
CA LEU A 275 3.61 -15.60 -16.92
C LEU A 275 4.05 -16.79 -17.79
N ALA A 276 3.18 -17.31 -18.65
CA ALA A 276 3.53 -18.38 -19.59
C ALA A 276 4.62 -17.95 -20.61
N THR A 277 4.80 -16.66 -20.85
CA THR A 277 5.84 -16.11 -21.74
C THR A 277 7.12 -15.71 -21.02
N CYS A 278 7.13 -15.68 -19.69
CA CYS A 278 8.27 -15.27 -18.90
C CYS A 278 9.36 -16.34 -18.89
N THR A 279 10.57 -15.96 -19.27
CA THR A 279 11.75 -16.85 -19.27
C THR A 279 12.55 -16.77 -17.96
N LYS A 280 12.25 -15.79 -17.11
CA LYS A 280 12.86 -15.60 -15.78
C LYS A 280 11.80 -15.73 -14.68
N PRO A 281 12.21 -16.14 -13.49
CA PRO A 281 11.34 -16.04 -12.32
C PRO A 281 10.78 -14.62 -12.19
N THR A 282 9.49 -14.51 -11.96
CA THR A 282 8.80 -13.21 -11.87
C THR A 282 8.01 -13.10 -10.57
N PHE A 283 8.24 -12.04 -9.84
CA PHE A 283 7.36 -11.58 -8.77
C PHE A 283 6.32 -10.64 -9.38
N LEU A 284 5.10 -11.14 -9.51
CA LEU A 284 3.97 -10.39 -10.06
C LEU A 284 3.03 -9.98 -8.91
N PHE A 285 2.96 -8.70 -8.64
CA PHE A 285 2.00 -8.12 -7.71
C PHE A 285 0.80 -7.58 -8.49
N ILE A 286 -0.39 -8.09 -8.21
CA ILE A 286 -1.64 -7.71 -8.86
C ILE A 286 -2.55 -7.07 -7.83
N VAL A 287 -2.99 -5.84 -8.09
CA VAL A 287 -4.06 -5.17 -7.36
C VAL A 287 -5.30 -5.22 -8.23
N THR A 288 -6.33 -5.97 -7.82
CA THR A 288 -7.59 -6.02 -8.56
C THR A 288 -8.47 -4.81 -8.29
N ILE A 289 -9.61 -4.66 -8.95
CA ILE A 289 -10.46 -3.47 -8.78
C ILE A 289 -11.95 -3.74 -9.00
N GLU A 290 -12.35 -4.86 -9.57
CA GLU A 290 -13.74 -5.10 -9.96
C GLU A 290 -14.72 -4.97 -8.79
N ALA A 291 -14.35 -5.49 -7.62
CA ALA A 291 -15.18 -5.44 -6.42
C ALA A 291 -15.20 -4.09 -5.69
N HIS A 292 -14.66 -3.02 -6.31
CA HIS A 292 -14.70 -1.67 -5.75
C HIS A 292 -16.09 -1.04 -5.92
N GLY A 293 -16.67 -0.53 -4.82
CA GLY A 293 -17.93 0.22 -4.90
C GLY A 293 -17.81 1.53 -5.69
N PRO A 294 -18.90 2.28 -5.85
CA PRO A 294 -20.19 2.05 -5.20
C PRO A 294 -21.03 0.98 -5.88
N TRP A 295 -21.79 0.21 -5.10
CA TRP A 295 -22.81 -0.71 -5.59
C TRP A 295 -24.17 -0.04 -5.57
N SER A 296 -25.09 -0.46 -6.47
CA SER A 296 -26.38 0.20 -6.67
C SER A 296 -27.52 -0.50 -5.93
N GLY A 297 -28.61 0.22 -5.67
CA GLY A 297 -29.86 -0.34 -5.14
C GLY A 297 -29.91 -0.52 -3.63
N THR A 298 -30.74 -1.48 -3.18
CA THR A 298 -30.96 -1.84 -1.79
C THR A 298 -29.73 -2.56 -1.21
N ALA A 299 -29.62 -2.67 0.10
CA ALA A 299 -28.52 -3.39 0.75
C ALA A 299 -28.38 -4.86 0.27
N GLN A 300 -29.48 -5.49 -0.11
CA GLN A 300 -29.47 -6.86 -0.62
C GLN A 300 -28.97 -6.91 -2.07
N GLU A 301 -29.37 -5.96 -2.91
CA GLU A 301 -28.89 -5.85 -4.28
C GLU A 301 -27.41 -5.50 -4.33
N GLN A 302 -26.95 -4.58 -3.48
CA GLN A 302 -25.52 -4.25 -3.32
C GLN A 302 -24.67 -5.46 -2.91
N LEU A 303 -25.20 -6.29 -1.98
CA LEU A 303 -24.51 -7.51 -1.58
C LEU A 303 -24.46 -8.52 -2.73
N ALA A 304 -25.54 -8.68 -3.49
CA ALA A 304 -25.60 -9.61 -4.62
C ALA A 304 -24.64 -9.19 -5.74
N GLU A 305 -24.57 -7.90 -6.08
CA GLU A 305 -23.62 -7.34 -7.05
C GLU A 305 -22.16 -7.57 -6.59
N TYR A 306 -21.86 -7.28 -5.33
CA TYR A 306 -20.54 -7.53 -4.74
C TYR A 306 -20.15 -9.02 -4.78
N GLU A 307 -21.07 -9.93 -4.44
CA GLU A 307 -20.84 -11.38 -4.48
C GLU A 307 -20.62 -11.90 -5.90
N GLU A 308 -21.22 -11.28 -6.91
CA GLU A 308 -20.99 -11.59 -8.32
C GLU A 308 -19.56 -11.21 -8.72
N HIS A 309 -19.06 -10.05 -8.31
CA HIS A 309 -17.66 -9.67 -8.53
C HIS A 309 -16.67 -10.63 -7.84
N LEU A 310 -17.00 -11.09 -6.63
CA LEU A 310 -16.17 -12.11 -5.96
C LEU A 310 -16.19 -13.45 -6.70
N ARG A 311 -17.28 -13.83 -7.36
CA ARG A 311 -17.36 -15.04 -8.19
C ARG A 311 -16.42 -14.93 -9.40
N HIS A 312 -16.34 -13.76 -10.04
CA HIS A 312 -15.38 -13.52 -11.13
C HIS A 312 -13.93 -13.61 -10.66
N LEU A 313 -13.63 -13.07 -9.47
CA LEU A 313 -12.32 -13.24 -8.84
C LEU A 313 -11.99 -14.73 -8.62
N ASP A 314 -12.93 -15.52 -8.07
CA ASP A 314 -12.76 -16.94 -7.78
C ASP A 314 -12.48 -17.74 -9.05
N GLU A 315 -13.25 -17.51 -10.12
CA GLU A 315 -13.03 -18.12 -11.43
C GLU A 315 -11.65 -17.76 -12.02
N GLY A 316 -11.24 -16.50 -11.90
CA GLY A 316 -9.92 -16.06 -12.36
C GLY A 316 -8.78 -16.71 -11.59
N VAL A 317 -8.92 -16.85 -10.27
CA VAL A 317 -7.95 -17.55 -9.41
C VAL A 317 -7.85 -19.03 -9.80
N ASP A 318 -8.97 -19.70 -10.03
CA ASP A 318 -9.03 -21.10 -10.48
C ASP A 318 -8.22 -21.30 -11.78
N GLU A 319 -8.50 -20.46 -12.78
CA GLU A 319 -7.82 -20.52 -14.07
C GLU A 319 -6.31 -20.22 -13.96
N LEU A 320 -5.92 -19.23 -13.18
CA LEU A 320 -4.52 -18.89 -12.94
C LEU A 320 -3.76 -20.03 -12.26
N VAL A 321 -4.32 -20.60 -11.20
CA VAL A 321 -3.73 -21.72 -10.46
C VAL A 321 -3.59 -22.96 -11.36
N LYS A 322 -4.64 -23.31 -12.12
CA LYS A 322 -4.60 -24.41 -13.09
C LYS A 322 -3.58 -24.20 -14.18
N SER A 323 -3.46 -22.97 -14.70
CA SER A 323 -2.48 -22.63 -15.71
C SER A 323 -1.05 -22.78 -15.18
N LEU A 324 -0.75 -22.19 -14.02
CA LEU A 324 0.57 -22.28 -13.41
C LEU A 324 0.93 -23.69 -12.98
N SER A 325 -0.04 -24.47 -12.51
CA SER A 325 0.18 -25.88 -12.15
C SER A 325 0.64 -26.72 -13.34
N ARG A 326 0.17 -26.41 -14.56
CA ARG A 326 0.56 -27.09 -15.79
C ARG A 326 1.86 -26.57 -16.39
N SER A 327 2.01 -25.23 -16.45
CA SER A 327 3.12 -24.60 -17.19
C SER A 327 4.35 -24.33 -16.32
N HIS A 328 4.15 -23.99 -15.04
CA HIS A 328 5.19 -23.56 -14.10
C HIS A 328 4.98 -24.18 -12.71
N PRO A 329 5.03 -25.52 -12.60
CA PRO A 329 4.83 -26.21 -11.32
C PRO A 329 5.86 -25.73 -10.29
N GLY A 330 5.42 -25.60 -9.04
CA GLY A 330 6.21 -25.03 -7.96
C GLY A 330 6.12 -23.49 -7.84
N SER A 331 5.40 -22.82 -8.76
CA SER A 331 5.05 -21.41 -8.58
C SER A 331 4.11 -21.23 -7.39
N THR A 332 4.14 -20.06 -6.78
CA THR A 332 3.30 -19.76 -5.62
C THR A 332 2.28 -18.68 -5.97
N VAL A 333 1.03 -18.91 -5.63
CA VAL A 333 -0.05 -17.91 -5.70
C VAL A 333 -0.48 -17.55 -4.28
N VAL A 334 -0.46 -16.28 -3.96
CA VAL A 334 -0.93 -15.71 -2.69
C VAL A 334 -2.06 -14.75 -2.99
N LEU A 335 -3.12 -14.80 -2.21
CA LEU A 335 -4.19 -13.82 -2.27
C LEU A 335 -4.48 -13.28 -0.88
N TYR A 336 -4.76 -11.99 -0.80
CA TYR A 336 -5.28 -11.35 0.41
C TYR A 336 -6.27 -10.24 0.05
N GLY A 337 -7.24 -10.01 0.92
CA GLY A 337 -8.13 -8.85 0.82
C GLY A 337 -7.53 -7.64 1.51
N ASP A 338 -7.66 -6.48 0.91
CA ASP A 338 -7.07 -5.24 1.42
C ASP A 338 -7.91 -4.55 2.51
N HIS A 339 -9.22 -4.61 2.42
CA HIS A 339 -10.16 -4.08 3.42
C HIS A 339 -11.56 -4.70 3.25
N LEU A 340 -12.45 -4.44 4.20
CA LEU A 340 -13.85 -4.83 4.08
C LEU A 340 -14.59 -3.89 3.11
N PRO A 341 -15.56 -4.42 2.31
CA PRO A 341 -16.41 -3.58 1.49
C PRO A 341 -17.29 -2.67 2.36
N SER A 342 -17.61 -1.49 1.83
CA SER A 342 -18.48 -0.51 2.52
C SER A 342 -19.97 -0.91 2.47
N LEU A 343 -20.28 -2.19 2.67
CA LEU A 343 -21.62 -2.72 2.69
C LEU A 343 -22.25 -2.59 4.08
N ALA A 344 -23.52 -2.19 4.13
CA ALA A 344 -24.25 -1.98 5.39
C ALA A 344 -24.29 -3.25 6.25
N VAL A 345 -24.43 -4.41 5.62
CA VAL A 345 -24.48 -5.73 6.27
C VAL A 345 -23.19 -6.13 6.98
N LEU A 346 -22.05 -5.58 6.56
CA LEU A 346 -20.71 -5.85 7.14
C LEU A 346 -20.23 -4.75 8.09
N ARG A 347 -21.02 -3.71 8.35
CA ARG A 347 -20.62 -2.57 9.18
C ARG A 347 -20.13 -2.95 10.57
N LYS A 348 -20.64 -4.05 11.14
CA LYS A 348 -20.27 -4.53 12.48
C LYS A 348 -19.20 -5.62 12.46
N ALA A 349 -18.78 -6.10 11.28
CA ALA A 349 -17.74 -7.12 11.18
C ALA A 349 -16.39 -6.60 11.73
N SER A 350 -15.57 -7.47 12.27
CA SER A 350 -14.21 -7.14 12.69
C SER A 350 -13.38 -6.63 11.48
N PRO A 351 -12.44 -5.70 11.64
CA PRO A 351 -11.58 -5.24 10.55
C PRO A 351 -10.52 -6.33 10.22
N ALA A 352 -11.00 -7.42 9.64
CA ALA A 352 -10.19 -8.54 9.18
C ALA A 352 -10.70 -9.00 7.81
N THR A 353 -9.77 -9.27 6.93
CA THR A 353 -10.02 -9.91 5.63
C THR A 353 -9.51 -11.36 5.67
N ALA A 354 -9.21 -11.97 4.55
CA ALA A 354 -8.63 -13.30 4.53
C ALA A 354 -7.40 -13.34 3.64
N TRP A 355 -6.54 -14.32 3.86
CA TRP A 355 -5.38 -14.58 3.02
C TRP A 355 -5.14 -16.09 2.88
N PHE A 356 -4.46 -16.47 1.81
CA PHE A 356 -3.89 -17.81 1.63
C PHE A 356 -2.63 -17.76 0.78
N ALA A 357 -1.84 -18.83 0.85
CA ALA A 357 -0.75 -19.11 -0.07
C ALA A 357 -0.89 -20.55 -0.59
N HIS A 358 -0.80 -20.72 -1.90
CA HIS A 358 -0.91 -22.01 -2.59
C HIS A 358 0.28 -22.26 -3.51
N ARG A 359 0.87 -23.46 -3.43
CA ARG A 359 1.95 -23.90 -4.31
C ARG A 359 1.39 -24.71 -5.48
N CYS A 360 1.48 -24.16 -6.67
CA CYS A 360 0.92 -24.74 -7.88
C CYS A 360 1.62 -26.05 -8.27
N GLY A 361 0.83 -27.08 -8.65
CA GLY A 361 1.36 -28.36 -9.11
C GLY A 361 2.03 -29.22 -8.03
N ALA A 362 2.01 -28.81 -6.77
CA ALA A 362 2.37 -29.69 -5.67
C ALA A 362 1.19 -30.63 -5.36
N GLU A 363 1.46 -31.92 -5.24
CA GLU A 363 0.47 -32.81 -4.63
C GLU A 363 0.28 -32.36 -3.18
N SER A 364 -0.98 -32.10 -2.80
CA SER A 364 -1.32 -31.77 -1.42
C SER A 364 -0.91 -32.96 -0.56
N SER A 365 0.26 -32.91 0.06
CA SER A 365 0.61 -33.91 1.07
C SER A 365 -0.38 -33.74 2.21
N ALA A 366 -1.02 -34.82 2.64
CA ALA A 366 -1.99 -34.84 3.73
C ALA A 366 -1.44 -34.29 5.08
N ALA A 367 -0.15 -33.95 5.12
CA ALA A 367 0.57 -33.41 6.27
C ALA A 367 0.55 -31.86 6.35
N GLU A 368 0.11 -31.15 5.32
CA GLU A 368 0.12 -29.68 5.27
C GLU A 368 -1.25 -29.04 5.50
N HIS A 369 -2.13 -29.68 6.27
CA HIS A 369 -3.26 -28.94 6.85
C HIS A 369 -2.69 -27.96 7.88
N ALA A 370 -2.15 -26.85 7.35
CA ALA A 370 -1.62 -25.81 8.20
C ALA A 370 -2.76 -25.26 9.07
N THR A 371 -2.55 -25.26 10.38
CA THR A 371 -3.46 -24.56 11.30
C THR A 371 -3.66 -23.14 10.78
N PRO A 372 -4.91 -22.65 10.64
CA PRO A 372 -5.16 -21.29 10.20
C PRO A 372 -4.30 -20.30 10.98
N GLN A 373 -3.56 -19.46 10.28
CA GLN A 373 -2.67 -18.47 10.89
C GLN A 373 -3.24 -17.07 10.66
N ASP A 374 -3.84 -16.50 11.69
CA ASP A 374 -4.25 -15.10 11.67
C ASP A 374 -3.01 -14.22 11.75
N LEU A 375 -2.87 -13.29 10.81
CA LEU A 375 -1.68 -12.43 10.68
C LEU A 375 -2.09 -10.95 10.65
N PRO A 376 -1.42 -10.07 11.43
CA PRO A 376 -1.40 -8.65 11.13
C PRO A 376 -0.79 -8.40 9.74
N ALA A 377 -1.32 -7.41 8.99
CA ALA A 377 -0.88 -7.12 7.62
C ALA A 377 0.64 -6.92 7.49
N HIS A 378 1.27 -6.28 8.48
CA HIS A 378 2.71 -6.04 8.49
C HIS A 378 3.57 -7.31 8.71
N GLN A 379 2.99 -8.42 9.19
CA GLN A 379 3.72 -9.69 9.32
C GLN A 379 3.67 -10.54 8.04
N MET A 380 2.89 -10.13 7.04
CA MET A 380 2.73 -10.86 5.79
C MET A 380 4.07 -10.98 5.05
N ARG A 381 4.85 -9.89 4.91
CA ARG A 381 6.14 -9.91 4.22
C ARG A 381 7.04 -11.04 4.70
N ASP A 382 7.32 -11.09 5.98
CA ASP A 382 8.22 -12.09 6.56
C ASP A 382 7.64 -13.51 6.46
N THR A 383 6.32 -13.65 6.55
CA THR A 383 5.64 -14.92 6.38
C THR A 383 5.80 -15.44 4.96
N LEU A 384 5.58 -14.60 3.94
CA LEU A 384 5.72 -14.97 2.53
C LEU A 384 7.17 -15.31 2.16
N LEU A 385 8.15 -14.59 2.71
CA LEU A 385 9.57 -14.90 2.50
C LEU A 385 9.95 -16.27 3.08
N ARG A 386 9.42 -16.62 4.26
CA ARG A 386 9.62 -17.96 4.84
C ARG A 386 8.95 -19.07 4.04
N LEU A 387 7.75 -18.84 3.53
CA LEU A 387 7.03 -19.81 2.70
C LEU A 387 7.73 -20.04 1.36
N HIS A 388 8.32 -18.99 0.79
CA HIS A 388 9.07 -19.09 -0.47
C HIS A 388 10.37 -19.88 -0.35
N THR A 389 11.05 -19.85 0.81
CA THR A 389 12.34 -20.52 1.05
C THR A 389 12.19 -21.98 1.44
N LYS A 390 11.00 -22.46 1.75
CA LYS A 390 10.77 -23.90 2.00
C LYS A 390 10.88 -24.68 0.69
N PRO A 391 11.65 -25.79 0.66
CA PRO A 391 11.87 -26.62 -0.53
C PRO A 391 10.58 -27.23 -1.08
#